data_58a9c08fc01e74db698d44ac1cf3a05b
#
_entry.id   58a9c08fc01e74db698d44ac1cf3a05b
#
_cell.length_a   1.000
_cell.length_b   1.000
_cell.length_c   1.000
_cell.angle_alpha   90.00
_cell.angle_beta   90.00
_cell.angle_gamma   90.00
#
_symmetry.space_group_name_H-M   'P 1'
#
loop_
_entity.id
_entity.type
_entity.pdbx_description
1 polymer ?
#
loop_
_entity_poly.entity_id
_entity_poly.type
_entity_poly.pdbx_seq_one_letter_code
_entity_poly.pdbx_strand_id
1 'polypeptide(L)'
;MTVTPVSDPCVGNLATPVNSGYFIKALISNLPLYRPGISPNFRGLETGAAFGYLLYGPFTICGPLRATEYQQTAGLLAAIGAVHILSLLFLLYNQPGKQPHIPPADVTVENPPADLFTRTGWADFTSGFWLGGCGGAVFAWFLCNTCLLYTSPSPRD
;
A
#
# COMPACT_ATOMS: atom_id res chain seq x y z
N MET A 1 -13.89 -9.11 27.40
CA MET A 1 -12.71 -8.23 27.33
C MET A 1 -13.18 -6.79 27.41
N THR A 2 -12.71 -6.04 28.35
CA THR A 2 -13.03 -4.62 28.54
C THR A 2 -12.09 -3.78 27.69
N VAL A 3 -12.59 -2.68 27.15
CA VAL A 3 -11.76 -1.66 26.48
C VAL A 3 -10.96 -0.93 27.56
N THR A 4 -9.63 -0.89 27.40
CA THR A 4 -8.75 -0.24 28.39
C THR A 4 -7.81 0.74 27.70
N PRO A 5 -7.51 1.90 28.33
CA PRO A 5 -6.47 2.81 27.79
C PRO A 5 -5.09 2.15 27.91
N VAL A 6 -4.24 2.37 26.90
CA VAL A 6 -2.89 1.78 26.85
C VAL A 6 -1.87 2.63 27.61
N SER A 7 -2.04 3.95 27.56
CA SER A 7 -1.17 4.90 28.26
C SER A 7 -2.01 5.99 28.93
N ASP A 8 -2.05 7.16 28.34
CA ASP A 8 -2.84 8.29 28.82
C ASP A 8 -4.29 8.17 28.32
N PRO A 9 -5.30 8.14 29.22
CA PRO A 9 -6.72 8.10 28.84
C PRO A 9 -7.15 9.23 27.90
N CYS A 10 -6.47 10.36 27.90
CA CYS A 10 -6.77 11.51 27.04
C CYS A 10 -6.26 11.37 25.62
N VAL A 11 -5.35 10.45 25.33
CA VAL A 11 -4.75 10.25 24.00
C VAL A 11 -5.63 9.45 23.06
N GLY A 12 -6.62 8.72 23.58
CA GLY A 12 -7.54 7.91 22.77
C GLY A 12 -6.95 6.62 22.21
N ASN A 13 -5.75 6.22 22.65
CA ASN A 13 -5.15 4.94 22.29
C ASN A 13 -5.73 3.84 23.18
N LEU A 14 -6.70 3.09 22.64
CA LEU A 14 -7.47 2.12 23.39
C LEU A 14 -7.15 0.68 22.97
N ALA A 15 -6.88 -0.19 23.93
CA ALA A 15 -6.83 -1.63 23.71
C ALA A 15 -8.25 -2.18 23.59
N THR A 16 -8.56 -2.75 22.44
CA THR A 16 -9.85 -3.39 22.16
C THR A 16 -9.62 -4.87 21.81
N PRO A 17 -10.64 -5.73 21.92
CA PRO A 17 -10.51 -7.14 21.51
C PRO A 17 -10.05 -7.31 20.04
N VAL A 18 -10.34 -6.33 19.18
CA VAL A 18 -9.98 -6.38 17.77
C VAL A 18 -8.48 -6.06 17.58
N ASN A 19 -8.01 -4.93 18.11
CA ASN A 19 -6.63 -4.48 17.85
C ASN A 19 -5.57 -5.15 18.76
N SER A 20 -5.97 -5.68 19.89
CA SER A 20 -5.09 -6.38 20.85
C SER A 20 -5.10 -7.91 20.71
N GLY A 21 -5.93 -8.45 19.83
CA GLY A 21 -6.01 -9.89 19.56
C GLY A 21 -4.72 -10.44 18.94
N TYR A 22 -4.31 -11.65 19.35
CA TYR A 22 -3.10 -12.30 18.83
C TYR A 22 -3.07 -12.37 17.29
N PHE A 23 -4.19 -12.75 16.69
CA PHE A 23 -4.30 -12.85 15.23
C PHE A 23 -4.05 -11.49 14.52
N ILE A 24 -4.67 -10.43 15.02
CA ILE A 24 -4.52 -9.09 14.44
C ILE A 24 -3.11 -8.57 14.63
N LYS A 25 -2.52 -8.74 15.82
CA LYS A 25 -1.12 -8.39 16.07
C LYS A 25 -0.17 -9.14 15.11
N ALA A 26 -0.36 -10.45 14.97
CA ALA A 26 0.47 -11.25 14.07
C ALA A 26 0.29 -10.82 12.60
N LEU A 27 -0.94 -10.56 12.16
CA LEU A 27 -1.23 -10.12 10.80
C LEU A 27 -0.54 -8.76 10.51
N ILE A 28 -0.81 -7.76 11.34
CA ILE A 28 -0.29 -6.39 11.11
C ILE A 28 1.23 -6.34 11.22
N SER A 29 1.83 -7.04 12.20
CA SER A 29 3.28 -7.09 12.38
C SER A 29 4.02 -7.78 11.22
N ASN A 30 3.34 -8.62 10.44
CA ASN A 30 3.89 -9.28 9.27
C ASN A 30 3.62 -8.55 7.94
N LEU A 31 2.83 -7.48 7.96
CA LEU A 31 2.67 -6.64 6.77
C LEU A 31 4.02 -6.03 6.36
N PRO A 32 4.24 -5.79 5.06
CA PRO A 32 5.51 -5.26 4.55
C PRO A 32 5.98 -3.99 5.29
N LEU A 33 5.05 -3.13 5.68
CA LEU A 33 5.36 -1.88 6.36
C LEU A 33 5.98 -2.10 7.76
N TYR A 34 5.52 -3.12 8.50
CA TYR A 34 5.90 -3.35 9.90
C TYR A 34 6.80 -4.57 10.11
N ARG A 35 6.93 -5.45 9.13
CA ARG A 35 7.72 -6.67 9.24
C ARG A 35 9.19 -6.35 9.59
N PRO A 36 9.77 -6.96 10.64
CA PRO A 36 11.14 -6.71 11.04
C PRO A 36 12.15 -7.24 9.99
N GLY A 37 13.35 -6.65 9.97
CA GLY A 37 14.49 -7.16 9.21
C GLY A 37 14.50 -6.84 7.71
N ILE A 38 13.58 -6.03 7.20
CA ILE A 38 13.58 -5.57 5.80
C ILE A 38 13.91 -4.09 5.69
N SER A 39 14.60 -3.72 4.60
CA SER A 39 14.98 -2.33 4.33
C SER A 39 13.76 -1.46 4.01
N PRO A 40 13.83 -0.13 4.23
CA PRO A 40 12.74 0.79 3.88
C PRO A 40 12.36 0.74 2.40
N ASN A 41 13.34 0.63 1.51
CA ASN A 41 13.10 0.50 0.07
C ASN A 41 12.30 -0.77 -0.25
N PHE A 42 12.66 -1.90 0.35
CA PHE A 42 11.94 -3.16 0.13
C PHE A 42 10.52 -3.14 0.72
N ARG A 43 10.31 -2.46 1.87
CA ARG A 43 8.97 -2.18 2.41
C ARG A 43 8.11 -1.42 1.41
N GLY A 44 8.70 -0.38 0.83
CA GLY A 44 8.05 0.41 -0.21
C GLY A 44 7.71 -0.43 -1.43
N LEU A 45 8.65 -1.24 -1.89
CA LEU A 45 8.49 -2.08 -3.08
C LEU A 45 7.33 -3.09 -2.92
N GLU A 46 7.28 -3.83 -1.82
CA GLU A 46 6.19 -4.78 -1.56
C GLU A 46 4.84 -4.08 -1.42
N THR A 47 4.81 -2.97 -0.65
CA THR A 47 3.58 -2.19 -0.46
C THR A 47 3.09 -1.58 -1.77
N GLY A 48 4.01 -1.00 -2.54
CA GLY A 48 3.71 -0.42 -3.85
C GLY A 48 3.22 -1.48 -4.84
N ALA A 49 3.88 -2.64 -4.90
CA ALA A 49 3.49 -3.72 -5.81
C ALA A 49 2.05 -4.19 -5.56
N ALA A 50 1.69 -4.41 -4.30
CA ALA A 50 0.32 -4.75 -3.94
C ALA A 50 -0.65 -3.63 -4.30
N PHE A 51 -0.29 -2.38 -4.03
CA PHE A 51 -1.12 -1.22 -4.29
C PHE A 51 -1.37 -1.01 -5.79
N GLY A 52 -0.33 -1.01 -6.61
CA GLY A 52 -0.45 -0.87 -8.07
C GLY A 52 -1.24 -2.01 -8.72
N TYR A 53 -1.00 -3.24 -8.26
CA TYR A 53 -1.75 -4.41 -8.70
C TYR A 53 -3.26 -4.26 -8.42
N LEU A 54 -3.61 -3.87 -7.19
CA LEU A 54 -5.01 -3.73 -6.78
C LEU A 54 -5.72 -2.56 -7.45
N LEU A 55 -5.04 -1.44 -7.71
CA LEU A 55 -5.64 -0.27 -8.36
C LEU A 55 -5.98 -0.50 -9.83
N TYR A 56 -5.23 -1.37 -10.51
CA TYR A 56 -5.47 -1.65 -11.92
C TYR A 56 -6.91 -2.11 -12.19
N GLY A 57 -7.46 -3.02 -11.36
CA GLY A 57 -8.80 -3.55 -11.52
C GLY A 57 -9.90 -2.49 -11.55
N PRO A 58 -10.08 -1.71 -10.47
CA PRO A 58 -11.08 -0.63 -10.41
C PRO A 58 -10.94 0.40 -11.54
N PHE A 59 -9.72 0.82 -11.87
CA PHE A 59 -9.50 1.80 -12.93
C PHE A 59 -9.84 1.25 -14.33
N THR A 60 -9.64 -0.05 -14.54
CA THR A 60 -10.01 -0.70 -15.79
C THR A 60 -11.53 -0.85 -15.92
N ILE A 61 -12.20 -1.30 -14.85
CA ILE A 61 -13.63 -1.61 -14.88
C ILE A 61 -14.51 -0.36 -14.77
N CYS A 62 -14.13 0.60 -13.94
CA CYS A 62 -14.90 1.81 -13.63
C CYS A 62 -14.43 3.04 -14.43
N GLY A 63 -13.32 2.93 -15.17
CA GLY A 63 -12.74 4.05 -15.91
C GLY A 63 -13.64 4.60 -17.03
N PRO A 64 -13.39 5.84 -17.48
CA PRO A 64 -14.21 6.47 -18.52
C PRO A 64 -14.11 5.76 -19.88
N LEU A 65 -13.01 5.06 -20.15
CA LEU A 65 -12.77 4.30 -21.37
C LEU A 65 -13.13 2.81 -21.27
N ARG A 66 -13.88 2.41 -20.24
CA ARG A 66 -14.24 1.00 -19.98
C ARG A 66 -15.01 0.30 -21.10
N ALA A 67 -15.67 1.05 -21.97
CA ALA A 67 -16.46 0.52 -23.08
C ALA A 67 -15.72 0.59 -24.43
N THR A 68 -14.41 0.81 -24.40
CA THR A 68 -13.58 0.94 -25.61
C THR A 68 -12.50 -0.15 -25.65
N GLU A 69 -11.89 -0.34 -26.80
CA GLU A 69 -10.71 -1.21 -26.97
C GLU A 69 -9.51 -0.79 -26.15
N TYR A 70 -9.45 0.47 -25.70
CA TYR A 70 -8.36 1.04 -24.88
C TYR A 70 -8.56 0.82 -23.37
N GLN A 71 -9.61 0.12 -22.95
CA GLN A 71 -9.95 -0.12 -21.54
C GLN A 71 -8.75 -0.55 -20.70
N GLN A 72 -8.02 -1.57 -21.15
CA GLN A 72 -6.91 -2.16 -20.41
C GLN A 72 -5.73 -1.18 -20.28
N THR A 73 -5.38 -0.50 -21.35
CA THR A 73 -4.30 0.48 -21.35
C THR A 73 -4.64 1.73 -20.54
N ALA A 74 -5.89 2.19 -20.63
CA ALA A 74 -6.38 3.32 -19.85
C ALA A 74 -6.35 3.00 -18.34
N GLY A 75 -6.75 1.80 -17.93
CA GLY A 75 -6.67 1.32 -16.57
C GLY A 75 -5.24 1.27 -16.04
N LEU A 76 -4.30 0.78 -16.85
CA LEU A 76 -2.87 0.77 -16.52
C LEU A 76 -2.33 2.19 -16.29
N LEU A 77 -2.58 3.11 -17.23
CA LEU A 77 -2.09 4.50 -17.12
C LEU A 77 -2.69 5.22 -15.91
N ALA A 78 -3.97 4.98 -15.61
CA ALA A 78 -4.62 5.53 -14.44
C ALA A 78 -4.02 5.00 -13.13
N ALA A 79 -3.73 3.69 -13.05
CA ALA A 79 -3.08 3.08 -11.89
C ALA A 79 -1.66 3.64 -11.68
N ILE A 80 -0.87 3.72 -12.74
CA ILE A 80 0.47 4.33 -12.69
C ILE A 80 0.38 5.81 -12.29
N GLY A 81 -0.58 6.57 -12.83
CA GLY A 81 -0.82 7.96 -12.45
C GLY A 81 -1.12 8.13 -10.96
N ALA A 82 -1.97 7.26 -10.39
CA ALA A 82 -2.26 7.26 -8.97
C ALA A 82 -1.03 6.94 -8.12
N VAL A 83 -0.20 5.97 -8.53
CA VAL A 83 1.07 5.66 -7.88
C VAL A 83 2.02 6.87 -7.88
N HIS A 84 2.10 7.61 -8.99
CA HIS A 84 2.91 8.83 -9.07
C HIS A 84 2.43 9.90 -8.10
N ILE A 85 1.12 10.17 -8.07
CA ILE A 85 0.53 11.16 -7.15
C ILE A 85 0.85 10.80 -5.69
N LEU A 86 0.67 9.54 -5.31
CA LEU A 86 0.98 9.08 -3.96
C LEU A 86 2.47 9.17 -3.63
N SER A 87 3.35 8.84 -4.58
CA SER A 87 4.79 8.98 -4.38
C SER A 87 5.17 10.44 -4.17
N LEU A 88 4.57 11.38 -4.91
CA LEU A 88 4.77 12.81 -4.68
C LEU A 88 4.25 13.25 -3.31
N LEU A 89 3.11 12.74 -2.86
CA LEU A 89 2.59 13.02 -1.52
C LEU A 89 3.52 12.48 -0.42
N PHE A 90 4.12 11.32 -0.58
CA PHE A 90 5.14 10.79 0.34
C PHE A 90 6.40 11.67 0.36
N LEU A 91 6.84 12.17 -0.78
CA LEU A 91 7.95 13.12 -0.86
C LEU A 91 7.62 14.44 -0.15
N LEU A 92 6.39 14.96 -0.31
CA LEU A 92 5.93 16.16 0.39
C LEU A 92 5.83 15.92 1.90
N TYR A 93 5.36 14.75 2.32
CA TYR A 93 5.33 14.37 3.73
C TYR A 93 6.72 14.35 4.37
N ASN A 94 7.74 14.01 3.59
CA ASN A 94 9.14 13.93 4.00
C ASN A 94 9.89 15.28 3.96
N GLN A 95 9.24 16.42 3.67
CA GLN A 95 9.91 17.72 3.46
C GLN A 95 10.61 18.29 4.73
N PRO A 96 11.65 19.15 4.54
CA PRO A 96 12.42 19.72 5.64
C PRO A 96 11.56 20.56 6.59
N GLY A 97 11.71 20.32 7.89
CA GLY A 97 11.04 21.09 8.96
C GLY A 97 10.23 20.25 9.92
N LYS A 98 9.73 19.08 9.50
CA LYS A 98 9.06 18.15 10.41
C LYS A 98 9.58 16.73 10.13
N GLN A 99 10.02 16.05 11.17
CA GLN A 99 10.23 14.61 11.07
C GLN A 99 8.86 13.95 10.87
N PRO A 100 8.79 12.86 10.09
CA PRO A 100 7.60 12.05 10.00
C PRO A 100 7.12 11.70 11.41
N HIS A 101 5.91 12.12 11.75
CA HIS A 101 5.34 11.82 13.06
C HIS A 101 4.65 10.47 12.97
N ILE A 102 5.29 9.46 13.52
CA ILE A 102 4.63 8.18 13.76
C ILE A 102 4.14 8.20 15.20
N PRO A 103 2.87 7.87 15.43
CA PRO A 103 2.37 7.77 16.79
C PRO A 103 3.25 6.80 17.60
N PRO A 104 3.39 7.04 18.91
CA PRO A 104 4.11 6.11 19.78
C PRO A 104 3.55 4.69 19.58
N ALA A 105 4.38 3.69 19.88
CA ALA A 105 4.02 2.29 19.73
C ALA A 105 2.56 2.03 20.11
N ASP A 106 1.81 1.53 19.17
CA ASP A 106 0.40 1.23 19.36
C ASP A 106 0.22 -0.17 19.94
N VAL A 107 -0.97 -0.44 20.48
CA VAL A 107 -1.37 -1.78 20.95
C VAL A 107 -1.14 -2.86 19.91
N THR A 108 -1.32 -2.53 18.63
CA THR A 108 -1.20 -3.46 17.52
C THR A 108 0.24 -3.62 17.06
N VAL A 109 1.03 -2.53 17.03
CA VAL A 109 2.43 -2.51 16.61
C VAL A 109 3.28 -1.99 17.76
N GLU A 110 3.83 -2.90 18.54
CA GLU A 110 4.62 -2.57 19.74
C GLU A 110 5.99 -1.95 19.39
N ASN A 111 6.60 -2.38 18.29
CA ASN A 111 7.92 -1.94 17.87
C ASN A 111 7.89 -1.54 16.38
N PRO A 112 7.42 -0.33 16.04
CA PRO A 112 7.46 0.14 14.67
C PRO A 112 8.91 0.31 14.20
N PRO A 113 9.22 0.06 12.92
CA PRO A 113 10.57 0.20 12.38
C PRO A 113 11.10 1.62 12.53
N ALA A 114 12.31 1.76 13.10
CA ALA A 114 12.93 3.06 13.37
C ALA A 114 13.13 3.89 12.08
N ASP A 115 13.33 3.23 10.95
CA ASP A 115 13.52 3.88 9.64
C ASP A 115 12.33 4.76 9.22
N LEU A 116 11.11 4.40 9.63
CA LEU A 116 9.89 5.17 9.33
C LEU A 116 9.84 6.53 10.03
N PHE A 117 10.73 6.77 11.01
CA PHE A 117 10.88 8.05 11.72
C PHE A 117 11.97 8.94 11.10
N THR A 118 12.64 8.49 10.05
CA THR A 118 13.74 9.21 9.42
C THR A 118 13.37 9.66 8.01
N ARG A 119 13.97 10.78 7.59
CA ARG A 119 13.77 11.30 6.22
C ARG A 119 14.35 10.37 5.16
N THR A 120 15.51 9.80 5.44
CA THR A 120 16.18 8.85 4.54
C THR A 120 15.34 7.60 4.37
N GLY A 121 14.81 7.05 5.46
CA GLY A 121 13.93 5.89 5.42
C GLY A 121 12.65 6.14 4.62
N TRP A 122 12.04 7.34 4.74
CA TRP A 122 10.89 7.70 3.91
C TRP A 122 11.24 7.93 2.45
N ALA A 123 12.38 8.50 2.14
CA ALA A 123 12.84 8.66 0.76
C ALA A 123 13.08 7.29 0.10
N ASP A 124 13.74 6.38 0.82
CA ASP A 124 13.97 5.00 0.38
C ASP A 124 12.66 4.24 0.21
N PHE A 125 11.73 4.37 1.17
CA PHE A 125 10.39 3.79 1.08
C PHE A 125 9.65 4.30 -0.16
N THR A 126 9.67 5.62 -0.41
CA THR A 126 8.97 6.24 -1.55
C THR A 126 9.53 5.75 -2.88
N SER A 127 10.84 5.62 -3.00
CA SER A 127 11.48 5.09 -4.21
C SER A 127 11.07 3.65 -4.49
N GLY A 128 11.07 2.81 -3.44
CA GLY A 128 10.58 1.44 -3.52
C GLY A 128 9.09 1.37 -3.87
N PHE A 129 8.27 2.20 -3.22
CA PHE A 129 6.83 2.26 -3.48
C PHE A 129 6.50 2.63 -4.93
N TRP A 130 7.20 3.62 -5.47
CA TRP A 130 7.03 4.01 -6.87
C TRP A 130 7.38 2.85 -7.81
N LEU A 131 8.54 2.24 -7.62
CA LEU A 131 8.99 1.12 -8.46
C LEU A 131 8.04 -0.08 -8.35
N GLY A 132 7.71 -0.47 -7.14
CA GLY A 132 6.78 -1.57 -6.87
C GLY A 132 5.38 -1.30 -7.43
N GLY A 133 4.87 -0.08 -7.23
CA GLY A 133 3.54 0.31 -7.69
C GLY A 133 3.39 0.29 -9.20
N CYS A 134 4.35 0.85 -9.92
CA CYS A 134 4.39 0.78 -11.37
C CYS A 134 4.52 -0.68 -11.86
N GLY A 135 5.43 -1.45 -11.24
CA GLY A 135 5.62 -2.86 -11.55
C GLY A 135 4.37 -3.72 -11.30
N GLY A 136 3.71 -3.51 -10.17
CA GLY A 136 2.45 -4.20 -9.81
C GLY A 136 1.31 -3.92 -10.78
N ALA A 137 1.15 -2.66 -11.20
CA ALA A 137 0.15 -2.28 -12.21
C ALA A 137 0.44 -2.90 -13.58
N VAL A 138 1.72 -2.89 -14.01
CA VAL A 138 2.15 -3.54 -15.26
C VAL A 138 1.93 -5.07 -15.19
N PHE A 139 2.24 -5.68 -14.05
CA PHE A 139 2.04 -7.11 -13.87
C PHE A 139 0.56 -7.49 -13.94
N ALA A 140 -0.34 -6.71 -13.30
CA ALA A 140 -1.78 -6.91 -13.41
C ALA A 140 -2.28 -6.78 -14.86
N TRP A 141 -1.82 -5.74 -15.56
CA TRP A 141 -2.13 -5.53 -16.97
C TRP A 141 -1.66 -6.71 -17.83
N PHE A 142 -0.43 -7.18 -17.60
CA PHE A 142 0.10 -8.34 -18.32
C PHE A 142 -0.74 -9.60 -18.09
N LEU A 143 -1.12 -9.90 -16.86
CA LEU A 143 -1.99 -11.04 -16.54
C LEU A 143 -3.35 -10.95 -17.23
N CYS A 144 -3.97 -9.77 -17.22
CA CYS A 144 -5.26 -9.57 -17.86
C CYS A 144 -5.20 -9.68 -19.39
N ASN A 145 -4.11 -9.25 -20.01
CA ASN A 145 -3.97 -9.32 -21.46
C ASN A 145 -3.47 -10.70 -21.97
N THR A 146 -2.75 -11.47 -21.16
CA THR A 146 -2.19 -12.75 -21.60
C THR A 146 -2.98 -13.94 -21.05
N CYS A 147 -3.26 -13.97 -19.74
CA CYS A 147 -3.89 -15.14 -19.12
C CYS A 147 -5.41 -15.15 -19.29
N LEU A 148 -6.08 -13.99 -19.18
CA LEU A 148 -7.54 -13.92 -19.26
C LEU A 148 -8.08 -14.01 -20.70
N LEU A 149 -7.28 -13.69 -21.70
CA LEU A 149 -7.65 -13.94 -23.10
C LEU A 149 -7.89 -15.42 -23.42
N TYR A 150 -7.18 -16.32 -22.73
CA TYR A 150 -7.34 -17.77 -22.91
C TYR A 150 -8.52 -18.35 -22.11
N THR A 151 -9.04 -17.63 -21.11
CA THR A 151 -10.11 -18.10 -20.24
C THR A 151 -11.46 -17.44 -20.54
N SER A 152 -11.48 -16.38 -21.37
CA SER A 152 -12.72 -15.76 -21.80
C SER A 152 -13.44 -16.69 -22.80
N PRO A 153 -14.69 -17.09 -22.54
CA PRO A 153 -15.47 -17.80 -23.55
C PRO A 153 -15.57 -16.89 -24.78
N SER A 154 -15.26 -17.47 -25.97
CA SER A 154 -15.48 -16.79 -27.25
C SER A 154 -16.90 -16.23 -27.27
N PRO A 155 -17.12 -15.00 -27.74
CA PRO A 155 -18.46 -14.53 -28.01
C PRO A 155 -19.08 -15.58 -28.98
N ARG A 156 -20.10 -16.23 -28.53
CA ARG A 156 -20.89 -17.10 -29.43
C ARG A 156 -21.60 -16.14 -30.37
N ASP A 157 -21.30 -16.28 -31.63
CA ASP A 157 -22.03 -15.70 -32.74
C ASP A 157 -23.53 -16.06 -32.67
#